data_a8e6a85bf1e5ea2e78e658c0c400eddd
#
_entry.id   a8e6a85bf1e5ea2e78e658c0c400eddd
#
_cell.length_a   1.000
_cell.length_b   1.000
_cell.length_c   1.000
_cell.angle_alpha   90.00
_cell.angle_beta   90.00
_cell.angle_gamma   90.00
#
_symmetry.space_group_name_H-M   'P 1'
#
loop_
_entity.id
_entity.type
_entity.pdbx_description
1 polymer ?
#
loop_
_entity_poly.entity_id
_entity_poly.type
_entity_poly.pdbx_seq_one_letter_code
_entity_poly.pdbx_strand_id
1 'polypeptide(L)'
;AEQSDLIIDVGVEREACPMGLAPTASTTAALAMGDALAVVLINARRFDPKDFKRFHPGGSLGERLTTSVREVMFTDDHIPMVPVGSKVPQALKEMDAKGIGATLVVDKDGKLHGIVTDGDLRRALLKRKSVHSLKVEQIMTLSPKTIDENQTAAEALGIMELYEITHLCVVDAHHRVKGLVHLHDLLGREEFRLNGSSKLTKGSHRRPRHPA
;
A
#
# COMPACT_ATOMS: atom_id res chain seq x y z
N ALA A 1 -31.39 10.26 -35.44
CA ALA A 1 -31.55 8.91 -36.00
C ALA A 1 -31.03 8.83 -37.46
N GLU A 2 -31.40 9.75 -38.34
CA GLU A 2 -31.01 9.69 -39.76
C GLU A 2 -29.51 9.82 -40.06
N GLN A 3 -28.69 10.27 -39.10
CA GLN A 3 -27.25 10.48 -39.22
C GLN A 3 -26.41 9.53 -38.31
N SER A 4 -27.02 8.45 -37.80
CA SER A 4 -26.34 7.52 -36.94
C SER A 4 -26.45 6.08 -37.46
N ASP A 5 -25.35 5.30 -37.34
CA ASP A 5 -25.28 3.89 -37.74
C ASP A 5 -26.00 2.96 -36.77
N LEU A 6 -26.16 3.39 -35.51
CA LEU A 6 -26.81 2.62 -34.45
C LEU A 6 -27.61 3.54 -33.54
N ILE A 7 -28.77 3.10 -33.13
CA ILE A 7 -29.61 3.79 -32.15
C ILE A 7 -29.80 2.86 -30.96
N ILE A 8 -29.58 3.40 -29.76
CA ILE A 8 -29.92 2.73 -28.50
C ILE A 8 -31.07 3.50 -27.86
N ASP A 9 -32.23 2.86 -27.78
CA ASP A 9 -33.39 3.47 -27.15
C ASP A 9 -33.24 3.42 -25.62
N VAL A 10 -33.29 4.60 -25.00
CA VAL A 10 -33.28 4.81 -23.54
C VAL A 10 -34.56 5.51 -23.08
N GLY A 11 -35.63 5.43 -23.89
CA GLY A 11 -36.91 6.03 -23.60
C GLY A 11 -37.48 5.53 -22.26
N VAL A 12 -38.22 6.42 -21.59
CA VAL A 12 -38.92 6.12 -20.34
C VAL A 12 -40.41 6.37 -20.51
N GLU A 13 -41.26 5.61 -19.86
CA GLU A 13 -42.71 5.76 -19.99
C GLU A 13 -43.20 7.13 -19.50
N ARG A 14 -42.60 7.63 -18.44
CA ARG A 14 -42.90 8.97 -17.85
C ARG A 14 -41.75 9.52 -17.05
N GLU A 15 -41.73 10.83 -16.91
CA GLU A 15 -40.84 11.53 -15.99
C GLU A 15 -41.31 11.37 -14.51
N ALA A 16 -40.37 11.36 -13.56
CA ALA A 16 -40.69 11.36 -12.14
C ALA A 16 -41.17 12.74 -11.64
N CYS A 17 -40.93 13.79 -12.41
CA CYS A 17 -41.40 15.13 -12.11
C CYS A 17 -42.95 15.20 -12.07
N PRO A 18 -43.57 15.64 -10.93
CA PRO A 18 -45.05 15.71 -10.81
C PRO A 18 -45.74 16.56 -11.88
N MET A 19 -45.02 17.56 -12.43
CA MET A 19 -45.53 18.43 -13.47
C MET A 19 -45.23 17.91 -14.91
N GLY A 20 -44.44 16.84 -15.04
CA GLY A 20 -44.02 16.29 -16.32
C GLY A 20 -43.11 17.21 -17.15
N LEU A 21 -42.52 18.25 -16.54
CA LEU A 21 -41.74 19.28 -17.23
C LEU A 21 -40.22 19.09 -17.11
N ALA A 22 -39.75 18.61 -15.96
CA ALA A 22 -38.31 18.44 -15.71
C ALA A 22 -37.86 17.05 -16.11
N PRO A 23 -36.80 16.90 -16.92
CA PRO A 23 -36.19 15.59 -17.21
C PRO A 23 -35.60 15.03 -15.93
N THR A 24 -36.03 13.83 -15.56
CA THR A 24 -35.64 13.12 -14.33
C THR A 24 -35.36 11.66 -14.61
N ALA A 25 -36.39 10.86 -14.91
CA ALA A 25 -36.24 9.46 -15.27
C ALA A 25 -35.47 9.29 -16.59
N SER A 26 -35.75 10.13 -17.59
CA SER A 26 -35.07 10.09 -18.89
C SER A 26 -33.58 10.40 -18.78
N THR A 27 -33.17 11.41 -17.99
CA THR A 27 -31.77 11.75 -17.77
C THR A 27 -31.04 10.64 -16.98
N THR A 28 -31.71 10.03 -16.00
CA THR A 28 -31.16 8.90 -15.25
C THR A 28 -30.95 7.68 -16.14
N ALA A 29 -31.90 7.35 -16.99
CA ALA A 29 -31.78 6.25 -17.95
C ALA A 29 -30.63 6.48 -18.96
N ALA A 30 -30.54 7.71 -19.50
CA ALA A 30 -29.46 8.08 -20.41
C ALA A 30 -28.07 8.00 -19.74
N LEU A 31 -27.93 8.45 -18.50
CA LEU A 31 -26.71 8.38 -17.74
C LEU A 31 -26.31 6.92 -17.47
N ALA A 32 -27.25 6.09 -17.00
CA ALA A 32 -27.01 4.68 -16.74
C ALA A 32 -26.57 3.92 -18.01
N MET A 33 -27.17 4.23 -19.15
CA MET A 33 -26.76 3.66 -20.44
C MET A 33 -25.36 4.12 -20.84
N GLY A 34 -25.03 5.40 -20.63
CA GLY A 34 -23.69 5.93 -20.87
C GLY A 34 -22.62 5.23 -20.03
N ASP A 35 -22.89 5.00 -18.75
CA ASP A 35 -22.01 4.26 -17.84
C ASP A 35 -21.84 2.80 -18.28
N ALA A 36 -22.92 2.14 -18.67
CA ALA A 36 -22.87 0.77 -19.18
C ALA A 36 -22.00 0.66 -20.44
N LEU A 37 -22.15 1.60 -21.40
CA LEU A 37 -21.31 1.67 -22.58
C LEU A 37 -19.84 1.93 -22.25
N ALA A 38 -19.56 2.82 -21.28
CA ALA A 38 -18.21 3.08 -20.80
C ALA A 38 -17.55 1.80 -20.25
N VAL A 39 -18.25 1.02 -19.43
CA VAL A 39 -17.76 -0.25 -18.89
C VAL A 39 -17.48 -1.28 -20.00
N VAL A 40 -18.39 -1.39 -20.99
CA VAL A 40 -18.17 -2.27 -22.15
C VAL A 40 -16.92 -1.87 -22.92
N LEU A 41 -16.71 -0.56 -23.14
CA LEU A 41 -15.56 -0.03 -23.86
C LEU A 41 -14.24 -0.22 -23.09
N ILE A 42 -14.25 -0.06 -21.77
CA ILE A 42 -13.12 -0.35 -20.89
C ILE A 42 -12.65 -1.81 -21.11
N ASN A 43 -13.58 -2.75 -21.06
CA ASN A 43 -13.27 -4.16 -21.26
C ASN A 43 -12.81 -4.47 -22.70
N ALA A 44 -13.55 -3.96 -23.70
CA ALA A 44 -13.25 -4.22 -25.12
C ALA A 44 -11.88 -3.66 -25.54
N ARG A 45 -11.49 -2.53 -25.01
CA ARG A 45 -10.21 -1.86 -25.30
C ARG A 45 -9.08 -2.28 -24.36
N ARG A 46 -9.34 -3.15 -23.38
CA ARG A 46 -8.38 -3.54 -22.34
C ARG A 46 -7.75 -2.33 -21.65
N PHE A 47 -8.59 -1.33 -21.38
CA PHE A 47 -8.18 -0.08 -20.76
C PHE A 47 -7.65 -0.37 -19.34
N ASP A 48 -6.41 0.03 -19.06
CA ASP A 48 -5.71 -0.28 -17.82
C ASP A 48 -5.45 1.00 -16.96
N PRO A 49 -4.97 0.85 -15.72
CA PRO A 49 -4.64 1.99 -14.85
C PRO A 49 -3.59 2.96 -15.44
N LYS A 50 -2.70 2.51 -16.32
CA LYS A 50 -1.70 3.36 -16.97
C LYS A 50 -2.37 4.27 -18.01
N ASP A 51 -3.35 3.74 -18.74
CA ASP A 51 -4.18 4.52 -19.65
C ASP A 51 -4.95 5.58 -18.87
N PHE A 52 -5.54 5.22 -17.72
CA PHE A 52 -6.25 6.18 -16.87
C PHE A 52 -5.32 7.33 -16.43
N LYS A 53 -4.10 7.02 -15.96
CA LYS A 53 -3.09 8.03 -15.59
C LYS A 53 -2.73 8.95 -16.76
N ARG A 54 -2.63 8.39 -17.98
CA ARG A 54 -2.32 9.18 -19.20
C ARG A 54 -3.38 10.24 -19.48
N PHE A 55 -4.66 9.93 -19.25
CA PHE A 55 -5.77 10.86 -19.46
C PHE A 55 -6.02 11.78 -18.26
N HIS A 56 -5.58 11.38 -17.05
CA HIS A 56 -5.73 12.13 -15.80
C HIS A 56 -4.40 12.31 -15.06
N PRO A 57 -3.40 12.99 -15.65
CA PRO A 57 -2.03 13.02 -15.15
C PRO A 57 -1.86 13.70 -13.77
N GLY A 58 -2.79 14.53 -13.35
CA GLY A 58 -2.78 15.20 -12.03
C GLY A 58 -3.75 14.60 -11.00
N GLY A 59 -4.34 13.44 -11.29
CA GLY A 59 -5.31 12.82 -10.39
C GLY A 59 -4.66 11.89 -9.37
N SER A 60 -4.95 12.11 -8.08
CA SER A 60 -4.47 11.24 -6.98
C SER A 60 -4.79 9.76 -7.18
N LEU A 61 -5.91 9.43 -7.83
CA LEU A 61 -6.30 8.06 -8.14
C LEU A 61 -5.34 7.40 -9.14
N GLY A 62 -4.93 8.12 -10.20
CA GLY A 62 -3.97 7.61 -11.19
C GLY A 62 -2.60 7.36 -10.57
N GLU A 63 -2.14 8.23 -9.69
CA GLU A 63 -0.87 8.06 -8.97
C GLU A 63 -0.92 6.86 -8.02
N ARG A 64 -2.00 6.72 -7.23
CA ARG A 64 -2.22 5.54 -6.36
C ARG A 64 -2.10 4.23 -7.10
N LEU A 65 -2.67 4.14 -8.30
CA LEU A 65 -2.72 2.91 -9.10
C LEU A 65 -1.40 2.60 -9.81
N THR A 66 -0.49 3.56 -9.94
CA THR A 66 0.73 3.41 -10.75
C THR A 66 2.03 3.57 -9.99
N THR A 67 2.02 4.14 -8.78
CA THR A 67 3.21 4.23 -7.92
C THR A 67 3.72 2.83 -7.60
N SER A 68 4.97 2.55 -7.92
CA SER A 68 5.58 1.25 -7.64
C SER A 68 6.05 1.15 -6.19
N VAL A 69 6.18 -0.09 -5.70
CA VAL A 69 6.76 -0.38 -4.38
C VAL A 69 8.17 0.19 -4.29
N ARG A 70 8.95 0.11 -5.37
CA ARG A 70 10.31 0.68 -5.46
C ARG A 70 10.38 2.17 -5.11
N GLU A 71 9.35 2.94 -5.47
CA GLU A 71 9.29 4.38 -5.22
C GLU A 71 8.93 4.74 -3.77
N VAL A 72 8.42 3.78 -3.01
CA VAL A 72 7.89 4.01 -1.64
C VAL A 72 8.62 3.23 -0.56
N MET A 73 9.42 2.23 -0.90
CA MET A 73 10.14 1.39 0.04
C MET A 73 11.37 2.09 0.63
N PHE A 74 11.78 1.71 1.82
CA PHE A 74 13.11 1.96 2.34
C PHE A 74 14.11 1.06 1.63
N THR A 75 15.30 1.60 1.33
CA THR A 75 16.39 0.89 0.65
C THR A 75 17.69 1.00 1.43
N ASP A 76 18.65 0.17 1.08
CA ASP A 76 20.04 0.24 1.52
C ASP A 76 20.19 0.37 3.05
N ASP A 77 20.97 1.33 3.51
CA ASP A 77 21.24 1.56 4.92
C ASP A 77 20.01 1.96 5.76
N HIS A 78 18.88 2.26 5.13
CA HIS A 78 17.65 2.56 5.84
C HIS A 78 16.84 1.32 6.22
N ILE A 79 17.20 0.15 5.70
CA ILE A 79 16.54 -1.11 6.05
C ILE A 79 17.14 -1.65 7.36
N PRO A 80 16.35 -1.82 8.42
CA PRO A 80 16.86 -2.47 9.63
C PRO A 80 17.05 -3.96 9.37
N MET A 81 18.29 -4.43 9.43
CA MET A 81 18.64 -5.83 9.17
C MET A 81 19.66 -6.36 10.18
N VAL A 82 19.49 -7.62 10.57
CA VAL A 82 20.48 -8.36 11.37
C VAL A 82 20.73 -9.74 10.77
N PRO A 83 21.95 -10.27 10.88
CA PRO A 83 22.23 -11.65 10.47
C PRO A 83 21.50 -12.67 11.33
N VAL A 84 21.21 -13.83 10.72
CA VAL A 84 20.82 -15.06 11.44
C VAL A 84 21.84 -15.34 12.55
N GLY A 85 21.38 -15.74 13.73
CA GLY A 85 22.20 -15.97 14.91
C GLY A 85 22.43 -14.76 15.81
N SER A 86 22.01 -13.56 15.37
CA SER A 86 22.11 -12.33 16.17
C SER A 86 21.32 -12.44 17.47
N LYS A 87 21.79 -11.76 18.52
CA LYS A 87 21.04 -11.62 19.76
C LYS A 87 19.96 -10.54 19.64
N VAL A 88 18.88 -10.69 20.38
CA VAL A 88 17.76 -9.72 20.41
C VAL A 88 18.20 -8.28 20.68
N PRO A 89 19.18 -7.97 21.56
CA PRO A 89 19.66 -6.58 21.72
C PRO A 89 20.26 -5.96 20.46
N GLN A 90 20.80 -6.75 19.53
CA GLN A 90 21.32 -6.24 18.26
C GLN A 90 20.17 -5.84 17.35
N ALA A 91 19.11 -6.64 17.28
CA ALA A 91 17.89 -6.30 16.54
C ALA A 91 17.24 -5.03 17.10
N LEU A 92 17.16 -4.90 18.44
CA LEU A 92 16.65 -3.68 19.09
C LEU A 92 17.44 -2.42 18.71
N LYS A 93 18.78 -2.52 18.68
CA LYS A 93 19.63 -1.39 18.26
C LYS A 93 19.35 -0.96 16.82
N GLU A 94 19.16 -1.93 15.91
CA GLU A 94 18.82 -1.63 14.51
C GLU A 94 17.44 -0.99 14.40
N MET A 95 16.43 -1.50 15.10
CA MET A 95 15.08 -0.94 15.13
C MET A 95 15.08 0.50 15.63
N ASP A 96 15.81 0.77 16.72
CA ASP A 96 15.92 2.09 17.32
C ASP A 96 16.70 3.07 16.41
N ALA A 97 17.86 2.65 15.90
CA ALA A 97 18.70 3.48 15.04
C ALA A 97 17.99 3.91 13.75
N LYS A 98 17.15 3.05 13.18
CA LYS A 98 16.39 3.33 11.94
C LYS A 98 15.02 3.95 12.23
N GLY A 99 14.53 3.91 13.47
CA GLY A 99 13.21 4.43 13.84
C GLY A 99 12.04 3.64 13.27
N ILE A 100 12.27 2.38 12.90
CA ILE A 100 11.29 1.46 12.34
C ILE A 100 11.04 0.36 13.38
N GLY A 101 9.80 0.12 13.75
CA GLY A 101 9.39 -0.86 14.75
C GLY A 101 9.54 -2.32 14.30
N ALA A 102 10.48 -2.61 13.39
CA ALA A 102 10.78 -3.94 12.90
C ALA A 102 12.24 -4.06 12.48
N THR A 103 12.78 -5.29 12.41
CA THR A 103 14.07 -5.60 11.78
C THR A 103 13.97 -6.92 11.03
N LEU A 104 14.61 -7.00 9.87
CA LEU A 104 14.66 -8.18 9.03
C LEU A 104 15.81 -9.09 9.47
N VAL A 105 15.57 -10.37 9.48
CA VAL A 105 16.60 -11.39 9.77
C VAL A 105 17.01 -12.01 8.44
N VAL A 106 18.30 -11.85 8.08
CA VAL A 106 18.83 -12.28 6.79
C VAL A 106 20.02 -13.22 6.98
N ASP A 107 20.26 -14.09 5.98
CA ASP A 107 21.49 -14.89 5.94
C ASP A 107 22.65 -14.10 5.30
N LYS A 108 23.80 -14.78 5.18
CA LYS A 108 25.02 -14.22 4.56
C LYS A 108 24.86 -13.84 3.09
N ASP A 109 23.87 -14.41 2.40
CA ASP A 109 23.57 -14.14 0.99
C ASP A 109 22.46 -13.08 0.83
N GLY A 110 22.01 -12.48 1.94
CA GLY A 110 20.97 -11.45 2.00
C GLY A 110 19.55 -12.00 1.84
N LYS A 111 19.33 -13.30 1.94
CA LYS A 111 18.00 -13.91 1.88
C LYS A 111 17.23 -13.67 3.16
N LEU A 112 15.96 -13.37 3.01
CA LEU A 112 15.03 -13.15 4.13
C LEU A 112 14.69 -14.46 4.83
N HIS A 113 14.95 -14.54 6.13
CA HIS A 113 14.59 -15.66 7.00
C HIS A 113 13.39 -15.35 7.89
N GLY A 114 13.25 -14.10 8.32
CA GLY A 114 12.19 -13.70 9.22
C GLY A 114 12.17 -12.21 9.47
N ILE A 115 11.22 -11.80 10.28
CA ILE A 115 11.07 -10.42 10.76
C ILE A 115 10.86 -10.44 12.28
N VAL A 116 11.49 -9.52 12.98
CA VAL A 116 11.22 -9.21 14.39
C VAL A 116 10.55 -7.86 14.47
N THR A 117 9.39 -7.81 15.10
CA THR A 117 8.61 -6.58 15.31
C THR A 117 8.49 -6.22 16.78
N ASP A 118 8.05 -5.00 17.10
CA ASP A 118 7.71 -4.59 18.48
C ASP A 118 6.70 -5.55 19.12
N GLY A 119 5.78 -6.09 18.32
CA GLY A 119 4.82 -7.10 18.76
C GLY A 119 5.48 -8.41 19.20
N ASP A 120 6.51 -8.86 18.48
CA ASP A 120 7.28 -10.08 18.81
C ASP A 120 8.08 -9.88 20.10
N LEU A 121 8.73 -8.73 20.24
CA LEU A 121 9.45 -8.34 21.46
C LEU A 121 8.53 -8.31 22.67
N ARG A 122 7.38 -7.67 22.56
CA ARG A 122 6.38 -7.62 23.62
C ARG A 122 5.91 -9.02 24.03
N ARG A 123 5.62 -9.89 23.07
CA ARG A 123 5.24 -11.28 23.33
C ARG A 123 6.37 -12.07 23.99
N ALA A 124 7.61 -11.86 23.58
CA ALA A 124 8.78 -12.50 24.18
C ALA A 124 8.99 -12.08 25.64
N LEU A 125 8.85 -10.79 25.95
CA LEU A 125 8.96 -10.25 27.31
C LEU A 125 7.87 -10.78 28.26
N LEU A 126 6.65 -10.98 27.76
CA LEU A 126 5.55 -11.55 28.55
C LEU A 126 5.81 -13.04 28.91
N LYS A 127 6.50 -13.76 28.02
CA LYS A 127 6.76 -15.20 28.22
C LYS A 127 8.06 -15.50 28.97
N ARG A 128 8.98 -14.55 29.05
CA ARG A 128 10.33 -14.74 29.59
C ARG A 128 10.77 -13.57 30.46
N LYS A 129 11.52 -13.85 31.52
CA LYS A 129 12.04 -12.81 32.43
C LYS A 129 13.10 -11.90 31.78
N SER A 130 13.78 -12.37 30.74
CA SER A 130 14.81 -11.61 30.03
C SER A 130 14.86 -12.05 28.56
N VAL A 131 15.07 -11.09 27.67
CA VAL A 131 15.27 -11.31 26.22
C VAL A 131 16.73 -11.11 25.80
N HIS A 132 17.59 -10.65 26.69
CA HIS A 132 18.97 -10.28 26.34
C HIS A 132 19.84 -11.42 25.82
N SER A 133 19.60 -12.64 26.30
CA SER A 133 20.35 -13.83 25.89
C SER A 133 19.74 -14.55 24.69
N LEU A 134 18.52 -14.16 24.27
CA LEU A 134 17.82 -14.81 23.18
C LEU A 134 18.43 -14.46 21.82
N LYS A 135 18.43 -15.44 20.92
CA LYS A 135 18.67 -15.21 19.50
C LYS A 135 17.38 -14.76 18.81
N VAL A 136 17.51 -14.00 17.73
CA VAL A 136 16.38 -13.47 16.95
C VAL A 136 15.45 -14.57 16.43
N GLU A 137 15.98 -15.75 16.09
CA GLU A 137 15.20 -16.90 15.61
C GLU A 137 14.22 -17.46 16.65
N GLN A 138 14.44 -17.16 17.92
CA GLN A 138 13.57 -17.62 19.00
C GLN A 138 12.32 -16.76 19.19
N ILE A 139 12.30 -15.59 18.54
CA ILE A 139 11.21 -14.63 18.68
C ILE A 139 10.65 -14.13 17.34
N MET A 140 11.42 -14.26 16.23
CA MET A 140 11.01 -13.75 14.93
C MET A 140 9.77 -14.46 14.38
N THR A 141 9.02 -13.74 13.57
CA THR A 141 8.01 -14.33 12.69
C THR A 141 8.70 -14.91 11.47
N LEU A 142 8.54 -16.22 11.27
CA LEU A 142 9.05 -16.94 10.09
C LEU A 142 8.19 -16.65 8.87
N SER A 143 8.82 -16.69 7.68
CA SER A 143 8.13 -16.49 6.39
C SER A 143 7.21 -15.25 6.38
N PRO A 144 7.75 -14.05 6.66
CA PRO A 144 6.95 -12.83 6.63
C PRO A 144 6.37 -12.62 5.23
N LYS A 145 5.28 -11.85 5.13
CA LYS A 145 4.70 -11.49 3.84
C LYS A 145 5.67 -10.64 3.05
N THR A 146 5.74 -10.93 1.77
CA THR A 146 6.68 -10.29 0.83
C THR A 146 5.95 -9.75 -0.38
N ILE A 147 6.60 -8.81 -1.07
CA ILE A 147 6.15 -8.23 -2.33
C ILE A 147 7.37 -7.99 -3.23
N ASP A 148 7.15 -7.97 -4.55
CA ASP A 148 8.16 -7.57 -5.53
C ASP A 148 8.19 -6.04 -5.68
N GLU A 149 9.37 -5.47 -5.89
CA GLU A 149 9.55 -4.01 -6.01
C GLU A 149 8.85 -3.37 -7.22
N ASN A 150 8.51 -4.16 -8.24
CA ASN A 150 7.81 -3.71 -9.45
C ASN A 150 6.28 -3.72 -9.29
N GLN A 151 5.75 -4.34 -8.24
CA GLN A 151 4.34 -4.27 -7.93
C GLN A 151 3.95 -2.86 -7.47
N THR A 152 2.64 -2.57 -7.44
CA THR A 152 2.16 -1.24 -7.07
C THR A 152 2.07 -1.04 -5.56
N ALA A 153 2.16 0.21 -5.13
CA ALA A 153 1.92 0.59 -3.75
C ALA A 153 0.47 0.28 -3.29
N ALA A 154 -0.49 0.26 -4.20
CA ALA A 154 -1.86 -0.16 -3.93
C ALA A 154 -1.95 -1.66 -3.59
N GLU A 155 -1.22 -2.51 -4.33
CA GLU A 155 -1.12 -3.94 -4.01
C GLU A 155 -0.43 -4.17 -2.67
N ALA A 156 0.63 -3.41 -2.37
CA ALA A 156 1.29 -3.45 -1.06
C ALA A 156 0.32 -3.12 0.07
N LEU A 157 -0.48 -2.06 -0.09
CA LEU A 157 -1.51 -1.67 0.88
C LEU A 157 -2.58 -2.77 1.05
N GLY A 158 -3.04 -3.37 -0.04
CA GLY A 158 -4.00 -4.48 0.00
C GLY A 158 -3.46 -5.71 0.75
N ILE A 159 -2.17 -6.05 0.57
CA ILE A 159 -1.53 -7.13 1.33
C ILE A 159 -1.44 -6.76 2.81
N MET A 160 -1.06 -5.52 3.13
CA MET A 160 -0.96 -5.06 4.51
C MET A 160 -2.31 -5.10 5.23
N GLU A 161 -3.38 -4.68 4.56
CA GLU A 161 -4.75 -4.72 5.06
C GLU A 161 -5.24 -6.16 5.25
N LEU A 162 -5.08 -7.02 4.24
CA LEU A 162 -5.53 -8.41 4.28
C LEU A 162 -4.90 -9.22 5.42
N TYR A 163 -3.63 -8.94 5.72
CA TYR A 163 -2.87 -9.68 6.74
C TYR A 163 -2.71 -8.91 8.06
N GLU A 164 -3.33 -7.72 8.18
CA GLU A 164 -3.26 -6.85 9.37
C GLU A 164 -1.81 -6.56 9.80
N ILE A 165 -0.93 -6.28 8.82
CA ILE A 165 0.49 -6.00 9.06
C ILE A 165 0.85 -4.56 8.69
N THR A 166 1.81 -4.00 9.42
CA THR A 166 2.33 -2.64 9.20
C THR A 166 3.68 -2.59 8.50
N HIS A 167 4.32 -3.74 8.32
CA HIS A 167 5.61 -3.89 7.65
C HIS A 167 5.51 -4.96 6.58
N LEU A 168 5.93 -4.64 5.34
CA LEU A 168 5.92 -5.56 4.22
C LEU A 168 7.33 -5.64 3.63
N CYS A 169 7.89 -6.84 3.60
CA CYS A 169 9.24 -7.09 3.11
C CYS A 169 9.26 -7.06 1.59
N VAL A 170 10.20 -6.35 0.99
CA VAL A 170 10.40 -6.35 -0.46
C VAL A 170 11.57 -7.25 -0.81
N VAL A 171 11.34 -8.23 -1.68
CA VAL A 171 12.35 -9.23 -2.06
C VAL A 171 12.43 -9.40 -3.56
N ASP A 172 13.60 -9.86 -4.04
CA ASP A 172 13.78 -10.27 -5.43
C ASP A 172 13.33 -11.73 -5.67
N ALA A 173 13.42 -12.20 -6.93
CA ALA A 173 13.08 -13.56 -7.34
C ALA A 173 13.91 -14.65 -6.62
N HIS A 174 15.03 -14.29 -6.02
CA HIS A 174 15.88 -15.19 -5.22
C HIS A 174 15.62 -15.06 -3.73
N HIS A 175 14.54 -14.35 -3.35
CA HIS A 175 14.15 -14.10 -1.96
C HIS A 175 15.16 -13.25 -1.16
N ARG A 176 15.98 -12.44 -1.84
CA ARG A 176 16.91 -11.50 -1.21
C ARG A 176 16.21 -10.17 -0.94
N VAL A 177 16.48 -9.62 0.22
CA VAL A 177 15.90 -8.34 0.65
C VAL A 177 16.35 -7.21 -0.29
N LYS A 178 15.37 -6.46 -0.80
CA LYS A 178 15.53 -5.26 -1.62
C LYS A 178 15.05 -4.00 -0.89
N GLY A 179 14.10 -4.17 0.02
CA GLY A 179 13.50 -3.05 0.72
C GLY A 179 12.56 -3.47 1.84
N LEU A 180 11.99 -2.47 2.46
CA LEU A 180 10.94 -2.60 3.45
C LEU A 180 9.90 -1.50 3.22
N VAL A 181 8.63 -1.84 3.17
CA VAL A 181 7.53 -0.86 3.14
C VAL A 181 6.91 -0.77 4.53
N HIS A 182 6.74 0.45 5.03
CA HIS A 182 6.06 0.70 6.29
C HIS A 182 4.74 1.45 6.03
N LEU A 183 3.66 0.98 6.63
CA LEU A 183 2.31 1.47 6.37
C LEU A 183 2.17 2.99 6.57
N HIS A 184 2.77 3.55 7.64
CA HIS A 184 2.65 4.99 7.91
C HIS A 184 3.38 5.85 6.87
N ASP A 185 4.48 5.35 6.29
CA ASP A 185 5.20 6.08 5.24
C ASP A 185 4.44 6.01 3.92
N LEU A 186 3.78 4.88 3.66
CA LEU A 186 2.86 4.74 2.54
C LEU A 186 1.66 5.69 2.65
N LEU A 187 0.95 5.68 3.79
CA LEU A 187 -0.21 6.55 4.06
C LEU A 187 0.16 8.04 4.25
N GLY A 188 1.42 8.35 4.58
CA GLY A 188 1.92 9.71 4.73
C GLY A 188 2.11 10.46 3.42
N ARG A 189 2.10 9.77 2.28
CA ARG A 189 2.20 10.36 0.95
C ARG A 189 0.86 10.98 0.54
N GLU A 190 0.89 12.08 -0.22
CA GLU A 190 -0.32 12.81 -0.61
C GLU A 190 -1.30 11.92 -1.39
N GLU A 191 -0.77 11.02 -2.23
CA GLU A 191 -1.53 10.10 -3.07
C GLU A 191 -2.40 9.12 -2.26
N PHE A 192 -1.98 8.77 -1.04
CA PHE A 192 -2.67 7.80 -0.17
C PHE A 192 -3.44 8.45 0.97
N ARG A 193 -3.48 9.78 1.05
CA ARG A 193 -4.29 10.48 2.06
C ARG A 193 -5.77 10.28 1.77
N LEU A 194 -6.53 9.93 2.80
CA LEU A 194 -7.98 9.91 2.73
C LEU A 194 -8.49 11.35 2.51
N ASN A 195 -9.41 11.53 1.55
CA ASN A 195 -10.06 12.81 1.29
C ASN A 195 -10.70 13.31 2.60
N GLY A 196 -10.24 14.45 3.10
CA GLY A 196 -10.75 15.08 4.34
C GLY A 196 -9.70 15.34 5.42
N SER A 197 -8.49 14.80 5.31
CA SER A 197 -7.40 15.19 6.22
C SER A 197 -6.91 16.57 5.81
N SER A 198 -7.33 17.61 6.57
CA SER A 198 -6.77 18.96 6.45
C SER A 198 -5.25 18.90 6.46
N LYS A 199 -4.62 19.81 5.72
CA LYS A 199 -3.18 20.03 5.69
C LYS A 199 -2.63 20.22 7.12
N LEU A 200 -2.41 19.13 7.83
CA LEU A 200 -1.46 19.12 8.92
C LEU A 200 -0.08 19.22 8.25
N THR A 201 0.40 20.43 8.05
CA THR A 201 1.79 20.68 7.70
C THR A 201 2.62 19.93 8.71
N LYS A 202 3.28 18.84 8.27
CA LYS A 202 4.42 18.29 9.01
C LYS A 202 5.47 19.39 9.06
N GLY A 203 5.41 20.23 10.10
CA GLY A 203 6.60 20.88 10.57
C GLY A 203 7.63 19.76 10.73
N SER A 204 8.85 20.02 10.30
CA SER A 204 10.00 19.11 10.31
C SER A 204 10.18 18.49 11.70
N HIS A 205 9.38 17.47 12.04
CA HIS A 205 9.58 16.67 13.21
C HIS A 205 10.64 15.60 12.88
N ARG A 206 11.89 16.05 12.76
CA ARG A 206 12.99 15.24 13.25
C ARG A 206 12.68 15.02 14.72
N ARG A 207 12.28 13.79 15.10
CA ARG A 207 12.22 13.40 16.51
C ARG A 207 13.56 13.77 17.14
N PRO A 208 13.59 14.51 18.26
CA PRO A 208 14.83 14.78 18.94
C PRO A 208 15.46 13.43 19.30
N ARG A 209 16.71 13.22 18.88
CA ARG A 209 17.54 12.14 19.38
C ARG A 209 17.69 12.39 20.88
N HIS A 210 17.17 11.48 21.72
CA HIS A 210 17.54 11.51 23.14
C HIS A 210 19.06 11.37 23.23
N PRO A 211 19.76 12.28 23.95
CA PRO A 211 21.17 12.08 24.25
C PRO A 211 21.29 10.85 25.15
N ALA A 212 22.36 10.11 24.92
CA ALA A 212 22.78 8.92 25.68
C ALA A 212 23.01 9.22 27.15
#